data_9c1194585e75a306a8b561412bb0f9bc
#
_entry.id   9c1194585e75a306a8b561412bb0f9bc
#
_cell.length_a   1.000
_cell.length_b   1.000
_cell.length_c   1.000
_cell.angle_alpha   90.00
_cell.angle_beta   90.00
_cell.angle_gamma   90.00
#
_symmetry.space_group_name_H-M   'P 1'
#
loop_
_entity.id
_entity.type
_entity.pdbx_description
1 polymer ?
#
loop_
_entity_poly.entity_id
_entity_poly.type
_entity_poly.pdbx_seq_one_letter_code
_entity_poly.pdbx_strand_id
1 'polypeptide(L)' 'MDSLTLLETNLRALLAQYQDLQQQLLALQAENEQQREEIMRSHAELVNLKADYNHLETAHALLAETIDPE' A
#
# COMPACT_ATOMS: atom_id res chain seq x y z
N MET A 1 -0.46 46.34 -24.89
CA MET A 1 -1.04 45.26 -24.17
C MET A 1 -1.46 45.67 -22.79
N ASP A 2 -2.59 45.23 -22.41
CA ASP A 2 -3.20 45.59 -21.16
C ASP A 2 -2.63 44.79 -19.99
N SER A 3 -2.18 45.49 -18.96
CA SER A 3 -1.67 44.86 -17.76
C SER A 3 -2.72 43.95 -17.12
N LEU A 4 -3.96 44.38 -17.21
CA LEU A 4 -5.07 43.65 -16.64
C LEU A 4 -5.27 42.31 -17.34
N THR A 5 -5.15 42.32 -18.67
CA THR A 5 -5.28 41.11 -19.46
C THR A 5 -4.15 40.13 -19.13
N LEU A 6 -2.95 40.63 -18.94
CA LEU A 6 -1.80 39.82 -18.59
C LEU A 6 -1.98 39.21 -17.22
N LEU A 7 -2.47 39.97 -16.26
CA LEU A 7 -2.72 39.50 -14.90
C LEU A 7 -3.79 38.42 -14.92
N GLU A 8 -4.85 38.61 -15.67
CA GLU A 8 -5.94 37.68 -15.82
C GLU A 8 -5.44 36.34 -16.38
N THR A 9 -4.58 36.39 -17.41
CA THR A 9 -4.01 35.21 -18.00
C THR A 9 -3.14 34.45 -17.00
N ASN A 10 -2.34 35.19 -16.23
CA ASN A 10 -1.49 34.59 -15.22
C ASN A 10 -2.32 33.91 -14.11
N LEU A 11 -3.40 34.54 -13.71
CA LEU A 11 -4.28 33.96 -12.69
C LEU A 11 -4.94 32.69 -13.17
N ARG A 12 -5.36 32.66 -14.42
CA ARG A 12 -5.94 31.45 -14.99
C ARG A 12 -4.94 30.32 -15.04
N ALA A 13 -3.71 30.64 -15.41
CA ALA A 13 -2.64 29.65 -15.46
C ALA A 13 -2.36 29.08 -14.05
N LEU A 14 -2.31 29.96 -13.06
CA LEU A 14 -2.09 29.53 -11.68
C LEU A 14 -3.23 28.67 -11.17
N LEU A 15 -4.47 29.05 -11.51
CA LEU A 15 -5.63 28.26 -11.09
C LEU A 15 -5.60 26.87 -11.71
N ALA A 16 -5.23 26.78 -12.98
CA ALA A 16 -5.11 25.50 -13.66
C ALA A 16 -4.05 24.62 -13.00
N GLN A 17 -2.91 25.21 -12.65
CA GLN A 17 -1.86 24.48 -11.96
C GLN A 17 -2.31 24.01 -10.59
N TYR A 18 -3.03 24.85 -9.88
CA TYR A 18 -3.55 24.48 -8.56
C TYR A 18 -4.50 23.30 -8.65
N GLN A 19 -5.40 23.32 -9.62
CA GLN A 19 -6.35 22.23 -9.82
C GLN A 19 -5.66 20.95 -10.19
N ASP A 20 -4.63 21.02 -11.02
CA ASP A 20 -3.85 19.87 -11.42
C ASP A 20 -3.13 19.26 -10.22
N LEU A 21 -2.51 20.09 -9.41
CA LEU A 21 -1.83 19.63 -8.20
C LEU A 21 -2.79 19.01 -7.22
N GLN A 22 -3.99 19.56 -7.12
CA GLN A 22 -5.02 19.00 -6.25
C GLN A 22 -5.42 17.60 -6.70
N GLN A 23 -5.57 17.41 -8.00
CA GLN A 23 -5.90 16.11 -8.56
C GLN A 23 -4.77 15.11 -8.32
N GLN A 24 -3.54 15.55 -8.49
CA GLN A 24 -2.39 14.70 -8.24
C GLN A 24 -2.32 14.28 -6.78
N LEU A 25 -2.61 15.20 -5.88
CA LEU A 25 -2.61 14.90 -4.46
C LEU A 25 -3.67 13.86 -4.11
N LEU A 26 -4.87 14.01 -4.65
CA LEU A 26 -5.94 13.04 -4.43
C LEU A 26 -5.58 11.66 -4.96
N ALA A 27 -4.97 11.63 -6.14
CA ALA A 27 -4.52 10.37 -6.73
C ALA A 27 -3.46 9.69 -5.86
N LEU A 28 -2.51 10.48 -5.35
CA LEU A 28 -1.47 9.94 -4.48
C LEU A 28 -2.03 9.44 -3.16
N GLN A 29 -3.03 10.13 -2.63
CA GLN A 29 -3.68 9.68 -1.40
C GLN A 29 -4.39 8.35 -1.60
N ALA A 30 -5.08 8.21 -2.71
CA ALA A 30 -5.78 6.96 -3.04
C ALA A 30 -4.77 5.82 -3.23
N GLU A 31 -3.68 6.09 -3.92
CA GLU A 31 -2.63 5.11 -4.14
C GLU A 31 -1.99 4.69 -2.83
N ASN A 32 -1.74 5.66 -1.95
CA ASN A 32 -1.15 5.40 -0.64
C ASN A 32 -2.06 4.49 0.19
N GLU A 33 -3.36 4.78 0.17
CA GLU A 33 -4.32 3.98 0.90
C GLU A 33 -4.39 2.55 0.37
N GLN A 34 -4.34 2.40 -0.95
CA GLN A 34 -4.32 1.09 -1.58
C GLN A 34 -3.08 0.31 -1.19
N GLN A 35 -1.92 0.97 -1.18
CA GLN A 35 -0.68 0.34 -0.76
C GLN A 35 -0.73 -0.10 0.69
N ARG A 36 -1.33 0.70 1.55
CA ARG A 36 -1.49 0.32 2.95
C ARG A 36 -2.33 -0.93 3.10
N GLU A 37 -3.40 -1.02 2.34
CA GLU A 37 -4.26 -2.21 2.37
C GLU A 37 -3.51 -3.44 1.88
N GLU A 38 -2.71 -3.30 0.84
CA GLU A 38 -1.89 -4.39 0.32
C GLU A 38 -0.87 -4.86 1.35
N ILE A 39 -0.24 -3.92 2.04
CA ILE A 39 0.74 -4.24 3.09
C ILE A 39 0.06 -4.98 4.23
N MET A 40 -1.11 -4.53 4.64
CA MET A 40 -1.85 -5.20 5.72
C MET A 40 -2.25 -6.61 5.32
N ARG A 41 -2.68 -6.78 4.08
CA ARG A 41 -3.06 -8.10 3.57
C ARG A 41 -1.86 -9.03 3.52
N SER A 42 -0.75 -8.53 3.00
CA SER A 42 0.50 -9.27 2.93
C SER A 42 0.97 -9.70 4.31
N HIS A 43 0.86 -8.77 5.26
CA HIS A 43 1.27 -9.06 6.62
C HIS A 43 0.40 -10.15 7.24
N ALA A 44 -0.90 -10.08 7.00
CA ALA A 44 -1.83 -11.11 7.50
C ALA A 44 -1.50 -12.47 6.89
N GLU A 45 -1.19 -12.51 5.60
CA GLU A 45 -0.80 -13.74 4.93
C GLU A 45 0.47 -14.31 5.52
N LEU A 46 1.44 -13.46 5.83
CA LEU A 46 2.70 -13.91 6.45
C LEU A 46 2.46 -14.48 7.83
N VAL A 47 1.61 -13.85 8.61
CA VAL A 47 1.28 -14.36 9.94
C VAL A 47 0.63 -15.74 9.85
N ASN A 48 -0.31 -15.90 8.92
CA ASN A 48 -0.97 -17.18 8.71
C ASN A 48 -0.01 -18.26 8.24
N LEU A 49 0.86 -17.90 7.31
CA LEU A 49 1.85 -18.83 6.78
C LEU A 49 2.81 -19.28 7.87
N LYS A 50 3.22 -18.35 8.71
CA LYS A 50 4.11 -18.66 9.82
C LYS A 50 3.45 -19.60 10.81
N ALA A 51 2.17 -19.39 11.09
CA ALA A 51 1.41 -20.26 11.97
C ALA A 51 1.31 -21.68 11.37
N ASP A 52 1.04 -21.77 10.08
CA ASP A 52 0.96 -23.04 9.37
C ASP A 52 2.30 -23.75 9.40
N TYR A 53 3.38 -23.02 9.20
CA TYR A 53 4.72 -23.60 9.27
C TYR A 53 5.02 -24.16 10.66
N ASN A 54 4.67 -23.43 11.69
CA ASN A 54 4.87 -23.87 13.06
C ASN A 54 4.08 -25.14 13.38
N HIS A 55 2.84 -25.19 12.90
CA HIS A 55 2.00 -26.37 13.05
C HIS A 55 2.61 -27.59 12.36
N LEU A 56 3.09 -27.36 11.14
CA LEU A 56 3.69 -28.42 10.35
C LEU A 56 4.96 -28.93 11.02
N GLU A 57 5.75 -28.02 11.54
CA GLU A 57 6.98 -28.38 12.24
C GLU A 57 6.71 -29.20 13.49
N THR A 58 5.69 -28.81 14.25
CA THR A 58 5.28 -29.52 15.43
C THR A 58 4.78 -30.93 15.08
N ALA A 59 3.95 -31.02 14.05
CA ALA A 59 3.44 -32.29 13.56
C ALA A 59 4.56 -33.22 13.11
N HIS A 60 5.53 -32.63 12.41
CA HIS A 60 6.68 -33.41 11.95
C HIS A 60 7.51 -33.93 13.10
N ALA A 61 7.72 -33.12 14.12
CA ALA A 61 8.46 -33.53 15.30
C ALA A 61 7.75 -34.68 16.06
N LEU A 62 6.43 -34.55 16.17
CA LEU A 62 5.63 -35.61 16.81
C LEU A 62 5.68 -36.92 16.03
N LEU A 63 5.62 -36.81 14.71
CA LEU A 63 5.71 -37.99 13.85
C LEU A 63 7.07 -38.67 13.99
N ALA A 64 8.12 -37.86 14.03
CA ALA A 64 9.46 -38.41 14.19
C ALA A 64 9.61 -39.15 15.50
N GLU A 65 9.04 -38.63 16.57
CA GLU A 65 9.05 -39.33 17.87
C GLU A 65 8.29 -40.62 17.81
N THR A 66 7.15 -40.63 17.13
CA THR A 66 6.30 -41.81 17.05
C THR A 66 6.94 -42.90 16.21
N ILE A 67 7.62 -42.52 15.15
CA ILE A 67 8.22 -43.47 14.22
C ILE A 67 9.51 -44.06 14.75
N ASP A 68 10.23 -43.35 15.58
CA ASP A 68 11.49 -43.79 16.12
C ASP A 68 11.25 -44.98 17.07
N PRO A 69 11.70 -46.13 16.72
CA PRO A 69 11.37 -47.33 17.45
C PRO A 69 12.25 -47.53 18.67
N GLU A 70 12.92 -46.54 19.06
CA GLU A 70 13.73 -46.59 20.23
C GLU A 70 15.10 -46.11 19.99
#